data_f6ac6a65097a95063de6021a28efba1b
#
_entry.id   f6ac6a65097a95063de6021a28efba1b
#
_cell.length_a   1.000
_cell.length_b   1.000
_cell.length_c   1.000
_cell.angle_alpha   90.00
_cell.angle_beta   90.00
_cell.angle_gamma   90.00
#
_symmetry.space_group_name_H-M   'P 1'
#
loop_
_entity.id
_entity.type
_entity.pdbx_description
1 polymer ?
#
loop_
_entity_poly.entity_id
_entity_poly.type
_entity_poly.pdbx_seq_one_letter_code
_entity_poly.pdbx_strand_id
1 'polypeptide(L)'
;MTINLLPMATQDLLWQVIRNDAAKSPETRAEILADPGFGKHFTDHMVDICWSARGGWHRPRVQPYGPISLDPAAAVLHYGQEVFEGLKAYRHADGSIWTFRPHANAARIRRSAKRLALPELPEEYFL
;
A
#
# COMPACT_ATOMS: atom_id res chain seq x y z
N MET A 1 25.56 -27.12 -1.80
CA MET A 1 25.10 -26.50 -3.07
C MET A 1 24.55 -25.14 -2.75
N THR A 2 25.38 -24.11 -2.86
CA THR A 2 25.00 -22.73 -2.48
C THR A 2 24.27 -22.11 -3.67
N ILE A 3 22.95 -21.88 -3.54
CA ILE A 3 22.18 -21.18 -4.56
C ILE A 3 22.51 -19.69 -4.39
N ASN A 4 23.31 -19.17 -5.29
CA ASN A 4 23.61 -17.74 -5.38
C ASN A 4 22.40 -17.05 -6.05
N LEU A 5 21.46 -16.56 -5.24
CA LEU A 5 20.38 -15.69 -5.71
C LEU A 5 21.00 -14.32 -5.99
N LEU A 6 21.34 -14.07 -7.23
CA LEU A 6 21.64 -12.71 -7.69
C LEU A 6 20.43 -11.82 -7.39
N PRO A 7 20.64 -10.61 -6.83
CA PRO A 7 19.57 -9.66 -6.71
C PRO A 7 19.06 -9.34 -8.13
N MET A 8 17.82 -9.70 -8.40
CA MET A 8 17.18 -9.25 -9.64
C MET A 8 17.17 -7.72 -9.61
N ALA A 9 17.69 -7.13 -10.67
CA ALA A 9 17.64 -5.69 -10.87
C ALA A 9 16.19 -5.21 -10.64
N THR A 10 16.05 -4.13 -9.90
CA THR A 10 14.77 -3.43 -9.69
C THR A 10 14.21 -3.12 -11.07
N GLN A 11 13.23 -3.89 -11.53
CA GLN A 11 12.50 -3.53 -12.75
C GLN A 11 11.62 -2.36 -12.37
N ASP A 12 11.68 -1.27 -13.13
CA ASP A 12 10.72 -0.17 -12.98
C ASP A 12 9.31 -0.75 -13.09
N LEU A 13 8.57 -0.74 -11.98
CA LEU A 13 7.23 -1.25 -11.95
C LEU A 13 6.30 -0.29 -12.69
N LEU A 14 5.69 -0.76 -13.76
CA LEU A 14 4.66 -0.01 -14.46
C LEU A 14 3.35 -0.07 -13.67
N TRP A 15 2.93 1.06 -13.12
CA TRP A 15 1.69 1.20 -12.37
C TRP A 15 0.47 1.07 -13.27
N GLN A 16 -0.43 0.17 -12.92
CA GLN A 16 -1.75 0.09 -13.52
C GLN A 16 -2.74 0.91 -12.71
N VAL A 17 -3.39 1.87 -13.34
CA VAL A 17 -4.45 2.68 -12.70
C VAL A 17 -5.81 2.25 -13.26
N ILE A 18 -6.65 1.69 -12.39
CA ILE A 18 -8.03 1.29 -12.68
C ILE A 18 -8.94 2.28 -11.95
N ARG A 19 -9.67 3.07 -12.71
CA ARG A 19 -10.58 4.07 -12.12
C ARG A 19 -11.80 3.40 -11.50
N ASN A 20 -12.30 4.01 -10.43
CA ASN A 20 -13.56 3.59 -9.80
C ASN A 20 -14.72 4.39 -10.41
N ASP A 21 -15.55 3.73 -11.20
CA ASP A 21 -16.72 4.37 -11.82
C ASP A 21 -17.82 4.74 -10.79
N ALA A 22 -17.76 4.14 -9.59
CA ALA A 22 -18.62 4.43 -8.45
C ALA A 22 -17.95 5.29 -7.38
N ALA A 23 -16.93 6.09 -7.75
CA ALA A 23 -16.28 7.00 -6.81
C ALA A 23 -17.28 8.02 -6.24
N LYS A 24 -17.10 8.36 -4.96
CA LYS A 24 -17.97 9.35 -4.27
C LYS A 24 -17.90 10.72 -4.93
N SER A 25 -19.03 11.39 -4.99
CA SER A 25 -19.08 12.77 -5.50
C SER A 25 -18.24 13.72 -4.65
N PRO A 26 -17.82 14.89 -5.19
CA PRO A 26 -17.12 15.90 -4.40
C PRO A 26 -17.89 16.33 -3.16
N GLU A 27 -19.24 16.46 -3.27
CA GLU A 27 -20.12 16.85 -2.18
C GLU A 27 -20.14 15.79 -1.08
N THR A 28 -20.39 14.53 -1.42
CA THR A 28 -20.35 13.40 -0.46
C THR A 28 -18.99 13.30 0.22
N ARG A 29 -17.90 13.52 -0.53
CA ARG A 29 -16.56 13.51 0.05
C ARG A 29 -16.34 14.66 1.02
N ALA A 30 -16.85 15.86 0.73
CA ALA A 30 -16.76 17.00 1.63
C ALA A 30 -17.54 16.76 2.94
N GLU A 31 -18.74 16.16 2.86
CA GLU A 31 -19.53 15.78 4.03
C GLU A 31 -18.78 14.79 4.92
N ILE A 32 -18.20 13.74 4.33
CA ILE A 32 -17.41 12.74 5.07
C ILE A 32 -16.18 13.40 5.72
N LEU A 33 -15.48 14.28 5.02
CA LEU A 33 -14.27 14.92 5.53
C LEU A 33 -14.55 15.96 6.62
N ALA A 34 -15.79 16.46 6.73
CA ALA A 34 -16.18 17.35 7.83
C ALA A 34 -16.20 16.62 9.18
N ASP A 35 -16.58 15.33 9.21
CA ASP A 35 -16.52 14.46 10.40
C ASP A 35 -16.24 13.00 10.02
N PRO A 36 -15.00 12.66 9.66
CA PRO A 36 -14.68 11.34 9.11
C PRO A 36 -14.77 10.21 10.13
N GLY A 37 -14.76 10.51 11.42
CA GLY A 37 -14.65 9.49 12.46
C GLY A 37 -13.37 8.64 12.33
N PHE A 38 -13.34 7.48 12.97
CA PHE A 38 -12.24 6.52 12.88
C PHE A 38 -12.75 5.17 12.38
N GLY A 39 -12.17 4.68 11.27
CA GLY A 39 -12.48 3.37 10.71
C GLY A 39 -13.88 3.22 10.09
N LYS A 40 -14.62 4.34 9.88
CA LYS A 40 -15.99 4.32 9.34
C LYS A 40 -16.03 4.51 7.82
N HIS A 41 -15.10 5.27 7.28
CA HIS A 41 -15.05 5.61 5.86
C HIS A 41 -13.71 5.20 5.27
N PHE A 42 -13.76 4.66 4.06
CA PHE A 42 -12.59 4.24 3.30
C PHE A 42 -12.52 5.00 1.98
N THR A 43 -11.33 5.06 1.41
CA THR A 43 -11.05 5.72 0.14
C THR A 43 -11.75 5.04 -1.03
N ASP A 44 -11.94 5.75 -2.13
CA ASP A 44 -12.54 5.20 -3.35
C ASP A 44 -11.61 4.20 -4.06
N HIS A 45 -10.32 4.29 -3.78
CA HIS A 45 -9.29 3.42 -4.35
C HIS A 45 -8.37 2.87 -3.27
N MET A 46 -7.72 1.76 -3.58
CA MET A 46 -6.63 1.19 -2.80
C MET A 46 -5.43 0.91 -3.70
N VAL A 47 -4.27 0.79 -3.08
CA VAL A 47 -3.03 0.36 -3.75
C VAL A 47 -2.76 -1.07 -3.35
N ASP A 48 -2.41 -1.91 -4.32
CA ASP A 48 -1.85 -3.23 -4.06
C ASP A 48 -0.62 -3.49 -4.92
N ILE A 49 0.33 -4.21 -4.35
CA ILE A 49 1.54 -4.69 -5.03
C ILE A 49 1.73 -6.13 -4.60
N CYS A 50 1.86 -7.03 -5.58
CA CYS A 50 2.10 -8.44 -5.30
C CYS A 50 3.58 -8.71 -5.10
N TRP A 51 3.89 -9.72 -4.30
CA TRP A 51 5.23 -10.26 -4.19
C TRP A 51 5.23 -11.79 -4.37
N SER A 52 6.27 -12.30 -5.00
CA SER A 52 6.49 -13.74 -5.11
C SER A 52 7.98 -14.06 -5.01
N ALA A 53 8.31 -15.25 -4.53
CA ALA A 53 9.70 -15.69 -4.37
C ALA A 53 10.51 -15.72 -5.68
N ARG A 54 9.84 -15.94 -6.83
CA ARG A 54 10.48 -15.97 -8.14
C ARG A 54 10.51 -14.63 -8.85
N GLY A 55 9.47 -13.81 -8.67
CA GLY A 55 9.28 -12.56 -9.43
C GLY A 55 9.58 -11.29 -8.63
N GLY A 56 9.84 -11.40 -7.31
CA GLY A 56 9.97 -10.23 -6.46
C GLY A 56 8.64 -9.45 -6.39
N TRP A 57 8.71 -8.13 -6.23
CA TRP A 57 7.58 -7.22 -6.28
C TRP A 57 7.11 -7.04 -7.72
N HIS A 58 5.81 -7.16 -7.97
CA HIS A 58 5.22 -7.09 -9.30
C HIS A 58 3.75 -6.65 -9.24
N ARG A 59 3.18 -6.28 -10.40
CA ARG A 59 1.78 -5.89 -10.58
C ARG A 59 1.33 -4.77 -9.62
N PRO A 60 2.01 -3.63 -9.57
CA PRO A 60 1.56 -2.51 -8.77
C PRO A 60 0.28 -1.93 -9.38
N ARG A 61 -0.77 -1.77 -8.57
CA ARG A 61 -2.06 -1.26 -9.02
C ARG A 61 -2.61 -0.21 -8.07
N VAL A 62 -3.22 0.81 -8.65
CA VAL A 62 -4.23 1.64 -7.99
C VAL A 62 -5.57 1.19 -8.53
N GLN A 63 -6.45 0.67 -7.68
CA GLN A 63 -7.72 0.06 -8.11
C GLN A 63 -8.86 0.45 -7.16
N PRO A 64 -10.14 0.23 -7.55
CA PRO A 64 -11.27 0.46 -6.64
C PRO A 64 -11.07 -0.28 -5.31
N TYR A 65 -11.40 0.38 -4.22
CA TYR A 65 -11.38 -0.24 -2.90
C TYR A 65 -12.37 -1.42 -2.85
N GLY A 66 -11.92 -2.55 -2.33
CA GLY A 66 -12.73 -3.75 -2.24
C GLY A 66 -12.06 -4.87 -1.45
N PRO A 67 -12.70 -6.04 -1.35
CA PRO A 67 -12.16 -7.20 -0.67
C PRO A 67 -10.85 -7.68 -1.28
N ILE A 68 -9.96 -8.18 -0.42
CA ILE A 68 -8.73 -8.87 -0.82
C ILE A 68 -8.99 -10.38 -0.74
N SER A 69 -8.71 -11.10 -1.83
CA SER A 69 -8.78 -12.56 -1.86
C SER A 69 -7.50 -13.15 -1.29
N LEU A 70 -7.62 -13.94 -0.24
CA LEU A 70 -6.50 -14.63 0.42
C LEU A 70 -6.72 -16.13 0.42
N ASP A 71 -5.64 -16.90 0.30
CA ASP A 71 -5.67 -18.33 0.54
C ASP A 71 -6.05 -18.60 2.01
N PRO A 72 -6.92 -19.56 2.32
CA PRO A 72 -7.25 -19.91 3.70
C PRO A 72 -6.04 -20.27 4.57
N ALA A 73 -4.93 -20.71 3.97
CA ALA A 73 -3.68 -21.01 4.66
C ALA A 73 -2.74 -19.80 4.80
N ALA A 74 -3.16 -18.60 4.38
CA ALA A 74 -2.32 -17.41 4.47
C ALA A 74 -1.88 -17.15 5.92
N ALA A 75 -0.59 -16.91 6.12
CA ALA A 75 0.01 -16.76 7.45
C ALA A 75 -0.59 -15.58 8.23
N VAL A 76 -1.05 -14.54 7.57
CA VAL A 76 -1.75 -13.42 8.22
C VAL A 76 -3.00 -13.89 8.99
N LEU A 77 -3.74 -14.88 8.47
CA LEU A 77 -4.97 -15.38 9.08
C LEU A 77 -4.72 -16.24 10.32
N HIS A 78 -3.54 -16.86 10.43
CA HIS A 78 -3.24 -17.83 11.47
C HIS A 78 -2.21 -17.34 12.49
N TYR A 79 -1.26 -16.54 12.03
CA TYR A 79 -0.13 -16.08 12.85
C TYR A 79 -0.07 -14.56 13.00
N GLY A 80 -0.99 -13.82 12.36
CA GLY A 80 -0.93 -12.36 12.32
C GLY A 80 0.40 -11.86 11.72
N GLN A 81 0.96 -12.59 10.75
CA GLN A 81 2.21 -12.18 10.10
C GLN A 81 1.92 -11.03 9.14
N GLU A 82 1.87 -9.83 9.70
CA GLU A 82 1.60 -8.59 8.99
C GLU A 82 2.37 -7.43 9.60
N VAL A 83 2.49 -6.34 8.88
CA VAL A 83 3.02 -5.08 9.37
C VAL A 83 2.05 -3.96 9.04
N PHE A 84 1.93 -3.01 9.95
CA PHE A 84 1.11 -1.81 9.78
C PHE A 84 1.99 -0.56 9.75
N GLU A 85 1.66 0.37 8.87
CA GLU A 85 2.26 1.68 8.80
C GLU A 85 1.19 2.75 8.55
N GLY A 86 1.25 3.87 9.27
CA GLY A 86 0.31 4.97 9.14
C GLY A 86 0.95 6.21 8.54
N LEU A 87 0.35 6.71 7.47
CA LEU A 87 0.72 7.97 6.82
C LEU A 87 -0.55 8.78 6.54
N LYS A 88 -0.47 10.09 6.75
CA LYS A 88 -1.54 11.03 6.39
C LYS A 88 -1.11 11.92 5.24
N ALA A 89 -2.04 12.16 4.32
CA ALA A 89 -1.92 13.17 3.29
C ALA A 89 -2.89 14.33 3.60
N TYR A 90 -2.40 15.55 3.52
CA TYR A 90 -3.16 16.76 3.83
C TYR A 90 -3.36 17.57 2.57
N ARG A 91 -4.62 17.88 2.25
CA ARG A 91 -4.96 18.79 1.17
C ARG A 91 -4.98 20.22 1.68
N HIS A 92 -4.22 21.09 1.04
CA HIS A 92 -4.16 22.52 1.32
C HIS A 92 -5.23 23.28 0.54
N ALA A 93 -5.47 24.55 0.92
CA ALA A 93 -6.48 25.40 0.29
C ALA A 93 -6.18 25.68 -1.20
N ASP A 94 -4.91 25.67 -1.60
CA ASP A 94 -4.48 25.80 -3.00
C ASP A 94 -4.64 24.50 -3.83
N GLY A 95 -5.17 23.42 -3.21
CA GLY A 95 -5.37 22.13 -3.83
C GLY A 95 -4.16 21.19 -3.80
N SER A 96 -2.99 21.67 -3.33
CA SER A 96 -1.82 20.82 -3.17
C SER A 96 -1.99 19.78 -2.08
N ILE A 97 -1.30 18.63 -2.21
CA ILE A 97 -1.33 17.53 -1.24
C ILE A 97 0.05 17.35 -0.65
N TRP A 98 0.11 17.34 0.67
CA TRP A 98 1.35 17.23 1.42
C TRP A 98 1.35 16.06 2.38
N THR A 99 2.50 15.43 2.54
CA THR A 99 2.75 14.39 3.54
C THR A 99 3.88 14.84 4.47
N PHE A 100 3.85 14.36 5.70
CA PHE A 100 4.91 14.68 6.66
C PHE A 100 5.92 13.55 6.74
N ARG A 101 7.15 13.80 6.27
CA ARG A 101 8.30 12.87 6.35
C ARG A 101 8.01 11.45 5.83
N PRO A 102 7.44 11.25 4.64
CA PRO A 102 7.02 9.94 4.16
C PRO A 102 8.18 8.94 4.05
N HIS A 103 9.41 9.41 3.79
CA HIS A 103 10.61 8.56 3.82
C HIS A 103 10.85 7.87 5.17
N ALA A 104 10.52 8.53 6.28
CA ALA A 104 10.63 7.92 7.61
C ALA A 104 9.63 6.77 7.80
N ASN A 105 8.42 6.89 7.22
CA ASN A 105 7.41 5.83 7.18
C ASN A 105 7.90 4.67 6.28
N ALA A 106 8.40 4.96 5.09
CA ALA A 106 8.95 3.96 4.18
C ALA A 106 10.09 3.16 4.82
N ALA A 107 11.04 3.84 5.48
CA ALA A 107 12.13 3.18 6.19
C ALA A 107 11.63 2.34 7.40
N ARG A 108 10.56 2.80 8.09
CA ARG A 108 10.00 2.09 9.25
C ARG A 108 9.27 0.81 8.82
N ILE A 109 8.40 0.85 7.81
CA ILE A 109 7.70 -0.35 7.33
C ILE A 109 8.70 -1.39 6.80
N ARG A 110 9.77 -0.96 6.14
CA ARG A 110 10.83 -1.85 5.67
C ARG A 110 11.53 -2.56 6.84
N ARG A 111 11.90 -1.84 7.92
CA ARG A 111 12.48 -2.45 9.12
C ARG A 111 11.52 -3.43 9.79
N SER A 112 10.23 -3.08 9.85
CA SER A 112 9.18 -3.94 10.41
C SER A 112 9.01 -5.22 9.59
N ALA A 113 8.98 -5.13 8.27
CA ALA A 113 8.93 -6.27 7.36
C ALA A 113 10.13 -7.20 7.60
N LYS A 114 11.35 -6.65 7.65
CA LYS A 114 12.56 -7.41 7.95
C LYS A 114 12.47 -8.14 9.30
N ARG A 115 11.94 -7.48 10.34
CA ARG A 115 11.79 -8.07 11.68
C ARG A 115 10.87 -9.29 11.69
N LEU A 116 9.85 -9.30 10.83
CA LEU A 116 8.87 -10.39 10.71
C LEU A 116 9.17 -11.36 9.56
N ALA A 117 10.36 -11.29 8.96
CA ALA A 117 10.74 -12.09 7.81
C ALA A 117 9.77 -11.96 6.61
N LEU A 118 9.16 -10.79 6.48
CA LEU A 118 8.37 -10.43 5.31
C LEU A 118 9.27 -9.81 4.22
N PRO A 119 8.87 -9.89 2.95
CA PRO A 119 9.56 -9.19 1.87
C PRO A 119 9.66 -7.69 2.16
N GLU A 120 10.87 -7.13 2.06
CA GLU A 120 11.09 -5.70 2.24
C GLU A 120 10.60 -4.96 0.98
N LEU A 121 9.60 -4.06 1.13
CA LEU A 121 9.16 -3.19 0.05
C LEU A 121 10.23 -2.10 -0.16
N PRO A 122 10.76 -1.90 -1.38
CA PRO A 122 11.62 -0.77 -1.71
C PRO A 122 10.96 0.56 -1.36
N GLU A 123 11.73 1.52 -0.84
CA GLU A 123 11.19 2.80 -0.36
C GLU A 123 10.52 3.60 -1.49
N GLU A 124 11.07 3.52 -2.70
CA GLU A 124 10.52 4.16 -3.90
C GLU A 124 9.12 3.65 -4.30
N TYR A 125 8.74 2.44 -3.89
CA TYR A 125 7.39 1.92 -4.14
C TYR A 125 6.39 2.28 -3.04
N PHE A 126 6.89 2.67 -1.88
CA PHE A 126 6.06 3.19 -0.81
C PHE A 126 5.73 4.68 -1.03
N LEU A 127 6.63 5.44 -1.67
CA LEU A 127 6.52 6.88 -1.93
C LEU A 127 5.77 7.19 -3.22
#